data_d9372f97b2f7753cf3d058ea386ad9c6
#
_entry.id   d9372f97b2f7753cf3d058ea386ad9c6
#
_cell.length_a   1.000
_cell.length_b   1.000
_cell.length_c   1.000
_cell.angle_alpha   90.00
_cell.angle_beta   90.00
_cell.angle_gamma   90.00
#
_symmetry.space_group_name_H-M   'P 1'
#
loop_
_entity.id
_entity.type
_entity.pdbx_description
1 polymer ?
#
loop_
_entity_poly.entity_id
_entity_poly.type
_entity_poly.pdbx_seq_one_letter_code
_entity_poly.pdbx_strand_id
1 'polypeptide(L)'
;MRKIALLFCLVLALAGCQRAKESAPVWTAELDGGGTAVLSGCTLLSEETAVYTPKGEVTGQTLPMLRVEGLPVLTVTGMEPEQVDVQFAHQMTENAYTDERSQTLPKADYRMTEQEDGSLVIFLDTVYDFRVKIGEQNWILICYREGLREP
;
A
#
# COMPACT_ATOMS: atom_id res chain seq x y z
N MET A 1 39.43 38.99 -3.30
CA MET A 1 38.12 38.68 -3.94
C MET A 1 38.02 37.29 -4.58
N ARG A 2 39.11 36.59 -4.91
CA ARG A 2 39.09 35.23 -5.50
C ARG A 2 38.71 34.09 -4.54
N LYS A 3 38.87 34.29 -3.23
CA LYS A 3 38.62 33.22 -2.21
C LYS A 3 37.16 33.12 -1.78
N ILE A 4 36.34 34.14 -1.98
CA ILE A 4 34.90 34.15 -1.63
C ILE A 4 34.06 33.40 -2.67
N ALA A 5 34.45 33.49 -3.95
CA ALA A 5 33.76 32.79 -5.03
C ALA A 5 33.86 31.24 -4.92
N LEU A 6 34.97 30.72 -4.41
CA LEU A 6 35.18 29.28 -4.25
C LEU A 6 34.34 28.70 -3.10
N LEU A 7 34.07 29.47 -2.07
CA LEU A 7 33.25 29.04 -0.94
C LEU A 7 31.76 28.93 -1.33
N PHE A 8 31.30 29.83 -2.20
CA PHE A 8 29.90 29.85 -2.68
C PHE A 8 29.57 28.68 -3.62
N CYS A 9 30.54 28.25 -4.45
CA CYS A 9 30.36 27.09 -5.29
C CYS A 9 30.31 25.77 -4.49
N LEU A 10 31.02 25.68 -3.37
CA LEU A 10 31.05 24.50 -2.52
C LEU A 10 29.71 24.31 -1.76
N VAL A 11 29.07 25.40 -1.34
CA VAL A 11 27.79 25.36 -0.62
C VAL A 11 26.64 24.99 -1.58
N LEU A 12 26.70 25.43 -2.83
CA LEU A 12 25.68 25.06 -3.87
C LEU A 12 25.81 23.59 -4.30
N ALA A 13 26.99 23.00 -4.24
CA ALA A 13 27.20 21.59 -4.56
C ALA A 13 26.64 20.64 -3.46
N LEU A 14 26.54 21.09 -2.21
CA LEU A 14 25.99 20.31 -1.09
C LEU A 14 24.46 20.40 -0.99
N ALA A 15 23.84 21.41 -1.57
CA ALA A 15 22.37 21.56 -1.60
C ALA A 15 21.70 20.78 -2.73
N GLY A 16 22.46 20.13 -3.61
CA GLY A 16 21.97 19.52 -4.85
C GLY A 16 21.66 18.02 -4.79
N CYS A 17 21.78 17.32 -3.68
CA CYS A 17 21.66 15.85 -3.65
C CYS A 17 20.87 15.31 -2.46
N GLN A 18 19.63 15.71 -2.34
CA GLN A 18 18.62 14.90 -1.64
C GLN A 18 17.29 14.93 -2.40
N ARG A 19 17.31 14.57 -3.69
CA ARG A 19 16.14 13.91 -4.23
C ARG A 19 16.06 12.56 -3.54
N ALA A 20 15.07 12.42 -2.64
CA ALA A 20 14.65 11.11 -2.19
C ALA A 20 14.52 10.26 -3.47
N LYS A 21 15.25 9.15 -3.57
CA LYS A 21 15.01 8.17 -4.61
C LYS A 21 13.56 7.74 -4.39
N GLU A 22 12.65 8.19 -5.24
CA GLU A 22 11.36 7.54 -5.36
C GLU A 22 11.65 6.05 -5.53
N SER A 23 11.27 5.25 -4.55
CA SER A 23 11.41 3.81 -4.66
C SER A 23 10.57 3.37 -5.85
N ALA A 24 11.16 2.60 -6.76
CA ALA A 24 10.43 2.07 -7.91
C ALA A 24 9.18 1.31 -7.40
N PRO A 25 8.05 1.38 -8.13
CA PRO A 25 6.87 0.60 -7.80
C PRO A 25 7.25 -0.89 -7.75
N VAL A 26 6.76 -1.60 -6.72
CA VAL A 26 7.04 -3.03 -6.56
C VAL A 26 5.96 -3.90 -7.18
N TRP A 27 4.77 -3.34 -7.41
CA TRP A 27 3.64 -4.03 -8.00
C TRP A 27 2.70 -3.03 -8.66
N THR A 28 2.05 -3.46 -9.76
CA THR A 28 1.08 -2.64 -10.49
C THR A 28 -0.04 -3.53 -11.01
N ALA A 29 -1.29 -3.08 -10.90
CA ALA A 29 -2.45 -3.70 -11.51
C ALA A 29 -3.25 -2.68 -12.31
N GLU A 30 -3.81 -3.12 -13.44
CA GLU A 30 -4.83 -2.38 -14.15
C GLU A 30 -6.19 -2.62 -13.50
N LEU A 31 -6.99 -1.56 -13.38
CA LEU A 31 -8.30 -1.59 -12.76
C LEU A 31 -9.40 -1.64 -13.81
N ASP A 32 -10.47 -2.37 -13.50
CA ASP A 32 -11.69 -2.37 -14.31
C ASP A 32 -12.26 -0.95 -14.35
N GLY A 33 -12.38 -0.38 -15.54
CA GLY A 33 -12.78 1.01 -15.72
C GLY A 33 -11.65 1.96 -16.16
N GLY A 34 -10.41 1.48 -16.26
CA GLY A 34 -9.30 2.19 -16.90
C GLY A 34 -8.37 2.94 -15.95
N GLY A 35 -8.41 2.64 -14.67
CA GLY A 35 -7.46 3.13 -13.67
C GLY A 35 -6.29 2.18 -13.44
N THR A 36 -5.39 2.56 -12.54
CA THR A 36 -4.28 1.71 -12.10
C THR A 36 -4.13 1.73 -10.59
N ALA A 37 -3.69 0.61 -10.02
CA ALA A 37 -3.22 0.51 -8.65
C ALA A 37 -1.73 0.20 -8.64
N VAL A 38 -0.95 0.99 -7.92
CA VAL A 38 0.52 0.88 -7.83
C VAL A 38 0.93 0.78 -6.38
N LEU A 39 1.67 -0.28 -6.03
CA LEU A 39 2.22 -0.47 -4.70
C LEU A 39 3.69 -0.08 -4.69
N SER A 40 4.08 0.73 -3.70
CA SER A 40 5.44 1.23 -3.51
C SER A 40 5.77 1.36 -2.01
N GLY A 41 6.97 1.85 -1.68
CA GLY A 41 7.39 2.09 -0.29
C GLY A 41 7.68 0.81 0.52
N CYS A 42 7.68 -0.36 -0.14
CA CYS A 42 7.89 -1.66 0.47
C CYS A 42 8.70 -2.56 -0.48
N THR A 43 9.04 -3.75 -0.02
CA THR A 43 9.63 -4.82 -0.83
C THR A 43 8.60 -5.93 -1.01
N LEU A 44 8.31 -6.34 -2.26
CA LEU A 44 7.46 -7.49 -2.53
C LEU A 44 8.24 -8.77 -2.20
N LEU A 45 7.70 -9.57 -1.28
CA LEU A 45 8.27 -10.85 -0.88
C LEU A 45 7.72 -12.02 -1.70
N SER A 46 6.40 -12.04 -1.95
CA SER A 46 5.74 -13.03 -2.79
C SER A 46 4.40 -12.54 -3.32
N GLU A 47 4.00 -13.10 -4.46
CA GLU A 47 2.63 -13.05 -4.98
C GLU A 47 2.05 -14.45 -4.93
N GLU A 48 0.91 -14.60 -4.28
CA GLU A 48 0.24 -15.88 -4.04
C GLU A 48 -1.27 -15.69 -4.23
N THR A 49 -2.05 -16.69 -3.85
CA THR A 49 -3.50 -16.57 -3.73
C THR A 49 -3.93 -16.99 -2.34
N ALA A 50 -4.99 -16.36 -1.84
CA ALA A 50 -5.60 -16.71 -0.57
C ALA A 50 -7.10 -16.87 -0.72
N VAL A 51 -7.69 -17.71 0.13
CA VAL A 51 -9.15 -17.81 0.28
C VAL A 51 -9.59 -16.75 1.26
N TYR A 52 -10.48 -15.87 0.82
CA TYR A 52 -11.07 -14.84 1.65
C TYR A 52 -12.55 -15.11 1.82
N THR A 53 -13.01 -15.17 3.07
CA THR A 53 -14.41 -15.41 3.41
C THR A 53 -14.98 -14.21 4.15
N PRO A 54 -15.80 -13.37 3.50
CA PRO A 54 -16.49 -12.29 4.18
C PRO A 54 -17.32 -12.81 5.36
N LYS A 55 -17.41 -12.00 6.42
CA LYS A 55 -18.16 -12.38 7.62
C LYS A 55 -19.63 -12.61 7.30
N GLY A 56 -20.11 -13.80 7.61
CA GLY A 56 -21.51 -14.21 7.37
C GLY A 56 -21.72 -14.94 6.04
N GLU A 57 -20.70 -15.06 5.21
CA GLU A 57 -20.75 -15.88 4.00
C GLU A 57 -20.26 -17.31 4.28
N VAL A 58 -20.80 -18.26 3.53
CA VAL A 58 -20.45 -19.69 3.67
C VAL A 58 -19.35 -20.08 2.69
N THR A 59 -19.20 -19.34 1.59
CA THR A 59 -18.25 -19.63 0.51
C THR A 59 -17.22 -18.52 0.41
N GLY A 60 -15.94 -18.89 0.49
CA GLY A 60 -14.83 -17.97 0.28
C GLY A 60 -14.59 -17.66 -1.20
N GLN A 61 -13.92 -16.55 -1.45
CA GLN A 61 -13.41 -16.16 -2.77
C GLN A 61 -11.89 -16.34 -2.78
N THR A 62 -11.35 -16.82 -3.90
CA THR A 62 -9.88 -16.85 -4.07
C THR A 62 -9.43 -15.49 -4.57
N LEU A 63 -8.60 -14.81 -3.80
CA LEU A 63 -8.09 -13.49 -4.11
C LEU A 63 -6.56 -13.52 -4.30
N PRO A 64 -6.01 -12.64 -5.17
CA PRO A 64 -4.58 -12.37 -5.19
C PRO A 64 -4.10 -11.90 -3.81
N MET A 65 -2.94 -12.39 -3.37
CA MET A 65 -2.32 -12.05 -2.10
C MET A 65 -0.90 -11.57 -2.33
N LEU A 66 -0.60 -10.39 -1.81
CA LEU A 66 0.72 -9.76 -1.87
C LEU A 66 1.32 -9.78 -0.46
N ARG A 67 2.47 -10.43 -0.32
CA ARG A 67 3.28 -10.33 0.91
C ARG A 67 4.36 -9.29 0.70
N VAL A 68 4.36 -8.27 1.57
CA VAL A 68 5.30 -7.15 1.47
C VAL A 68 6.00 -6.89 2.80
N GLU A 69 7.24 -6.41 2.73
CA GLU A 69 8.01 -5.96 3.89
C GLU A 69 8.20 -4.45 3.82
N GLY A 70 7.88 -3.76 4.90
CA GLY A 70 8.00 -2.32 5.01
C GLY A 70 6.67 -1.60 5.19
N LEU A 71 6.62 -0.34 4.77
CA LEU A 71 5.44 0.52 4.86
C LEU A 71 4.84 0.73 3.47
N PRO A 72 3.86 -0.09 3.08
CA PRO A 72 3.29 0.01 1.74
C PRO A 72 2.55 1.33 1.54
N VAL A 73 2.75 1.90 0.37
CA VAL A 73 2.01 3.04 -0.15
C VAL A 73 1.29 2.57 -1.41
N LEU A 74 -0.02 2.61 -1.38
CA LEU A 74 -0.86 2.27 -2.52
C LEU A 74 -1.31 3.56 -3.21
N THR A 75 -0.98 3.73 -4.48
CA THR A 75 -1.45 4.83 -5.32
C THR A 75 -2.48 4.30 -6.30
N VAL A 76 -3.66 4.90 -6.31
CA VAL A 76 -4.77 4.52 -7.18
C VAL A 76 -5.11 5.70 -8.09
N THR A 77 -5.24 5.43 -9.39
CA THR A 77 -5.66 6.42 -10.39
C THR A 77 -6.94 5.98 -11.07
N GLY A 78 -7.75 6.95 -11.52
CA GLY A 78 -8.97 6.67 -12.27
C GLY A 78 -10.14 6.11 -11.43
N MET A 79 -10.08 6.28 -10.11
CA MET A 79 -11.13 5.85 -9.17
C MET A 79 -11.50 6.98 -8.23
N GLU A 80 -12.77 7.05 -7.85
CA GLU A 80 -13.25 7.95 -6.80
C GLU A 80 -12.95 7.37 -5.41
N PRO A 81 -12.80 8.21 -4.36
CA PRO A 81 -12.50 7.75 -3.00
C PRO A 81 -13.47 6.71 -2.46
N GLU A 82 -14.75 6.78 -2.83
CA GLU A 82 -15.80 5.86 -2.40
C GLU A 82 -15.69 4.47 -3.03
N GLN A 83 -14.91 4.34 -4.10
CA GLN A 83 -14.66 3.07 -4.77
C GLN A 83 -13.47 2.31 -4.16
N VAL A 84 -12.77 2.93 -3.19
CA VAL A 84 -11.62 2.33 -2.51
C VAL A 84 -12.00 2.01 -1.08
N ASP A 85 -11.95 0.73 -0.72
CA ASP A 85 -12.25 0.21 0.60
C ASP A 85 -11.08 -0.61 1.14
N VAL A 86 -10.61 -0.28 2.34
CA VAL A 86 -9.54 -0.99 3.03
C VAL A 86 -10.06 -1.50 4.35
N GLN A 87 -10.01 -2.80 4.55
CA GLN A 87 -10.50 -3.47 5.74
C GLN A 87 -9.44 -4.38 6.35
N PHE A 88 -9.54 -4.64 7.64
CA PHE A 88 -8.73 -5.68 8.27
C PHE A 88 -9.13 -7.06 7.73
N ALA A 89 -8.11 -7.87 7.44
CA ALA A 89 -8.28 -9.28 7.21
C ALA A 89 -7.58 -10.05 8.34
N HIS A 90 -8.29 -11.01 8.94
CA HIS A 90 -7.75 -11.87 9.98
C HIS A 90 -7.34 -13.22 9.39
N GLN A 91 -6.11 -13.61 9.65
CA GLN A 91 -5.62 -14.92 9.24
C GLN A 91 -6.25 -16.03 10.11
N MET A 92 -7.01 -16.92 9.48
CA MET A 92 -7.60 -18.10 10.13
C MET A 92 -6.68 -19.31 10.04
N THR A 93 -6.07 -19.50 8.89
CA THR A 93 -5.09 -20.56 8.60
C THR A 93 -4.11 -20.01 7.56
N GLU A 94 -3.04 -20.77 7.27
CA GLU A 94 -2.15 -20.41 6.18
C GLU A 94 -2.96 -20.22 4.88
N ASN A 95 -2.84 -19.07 4.26
CA ASN A 95 -3.55 -18.67 3.04
C ASN A 95 -5.10 -18.65 3.12
N ALA A 96 -5.68 -18.55 4.31
CA ALA A 96 -7.11 -18.33 4.50
C ALA A 96 -7.36 -17.15 5.45
N TYR A 97 -8.26 -16.26 5.04
CA TYR A 97 -8.54 -14.98 5.72
C TYR A 97 -10.04 -14.75 5.84
N THR A 98 -10.44 -13.95 6.83
CA THR A 98 -11.82 -13.50 7.00
C THR A 98 -11.85 -12.04 7.46
N ASP A 99 -12.98 -11.37 7.28
CA ASP A 99 -13.24 -10.10 7.94
C ASP A 99 -13.36 -10.33 9.45
N GLU A 100 -12.47 -9.75 10.21
CA GLU A 100 -12.59 -9.76 11.67
C GLU A 100 -13.65 -8.78 12.14
N ARG A 101 -13.78 -7.67 11.42
CA ARG A 101 -14.77 -6.63 11.64
C ARG A 101 -15.27 -6.12 10.30
N SER A 102 -16.58 -6.07 10.11
CA SER A 102 -17.22 -5.45 8.94
C SER A 102 -17.15 -3.90 8.97
N GLN A 103 -16.07 -3.33 9.49
CA GLN A 103 -15.89 -1.89 9.61
C GLN A 103 -14.65 -1.48 8.84
N THR A 104 -14.83 -0.45 8.03
CA THR A 104 -13.71 0.32 7.46
C THR A 104 -12.73 0.67 8.58
N LEU A 105 -11.44 0.50 8.35
CA LEU A 105 -10.41 0.87 9.30
C LEU A 105 -10.58 2.31 9.76
N PRO A 106 -10.35 2.60 11.05
CA PRO A 106 -10.21 3.98 11.51
C PRO A 106 -9.13 4.69 10.69
N LYS A 107 -9.34 5.96 10.37
CA LYS A 107 -8.35 6.77 9.61
C LYS A 107 -6.97 6.85 10.27
N ALA A 108 -6.86 6.43 11.54
CA ALA A 108 -5.58 6.32 12.24
C ALA A 108 -4.72 5.14 11.76
N ASP A 109 -5.35 4.08 11.24
CA ASP A 109 -4.67 2.87 10.79
C ASP A 109 -4.33 2.90 9.30
N TYR A 110 -4.98 3.76 8.53
CA TYR A 110 -4.57 4.13 7.18
C TYR A 110 -4.94 5.59 6.90
N ARG A 111 -4.18 6.20 5.99
CA ARG A 111 -4.44 7.55 5.52
C ARG A 111 -4.63 7.52 4.02
N MET A 112 -5.75 8.05 3.57
CA MET A 112 -6.03 8.25 2.14
C MET A 112 -6.05 9.76 1.87
N THR A 113 -5.29 10.18 0.87
CA THR A 113 -5.19 11.58 0.43
C THR A 113 -5.39 11.65 -1.07
N GLU A 114 -6.32 12.46 -1.51
CA GLU A 114 -6.48 12.81 -2.91
C GLU A 114 -5.43 13.86 -3.29
N GLN A 115 -4.77 13.64 -4.42
CA GLN A 115 -3.75 14.53 -4.96
C GLN A 115 -4.36 15.50 -5.98
N GLU A 116 -3.61 16.55 -6.37
CA GLU A 116 -4.06 17.52 -7.36
C GLU A 116 -4.35 16.93 -8.75
N ASP A 117 -3.73 15.81 -9.08
CA ASP A 117 -3.94 15.06 -10.32
C ASP A 117 -5.12 14.07 -10.24
N GLY A 118 -5.86 14.05 -9.13
CA GLY A 118 -6.97 13.13 -8.87
C GLY A 118 -6.54 11.72 -8.47
N SER A 119 -5.25 11.45 -8.26
CA SER A 119 -4.80 10.18 -7.73
C SER A 119 -5.06 10.08 -6.22
N LEU A 120 -5.37 8.87 -5.74
CA LEU A 120 -5.56 8.56 -4.33
C LEU A 120 -4.29 7.89 -3.80
N VAL A 121 -3.68 8.48 -2.78
CA VAL A 121 -2.52 7.91 -2.10
C VAL A 121 -2.94 7.39 -0.74
N ILE A 122 -2.71 6.09 -0.51
CA ILE A 122 -3.13 5.37 0.68
C ILE A 122 -1.88 4.84 1.39
N PHE A 123 -1.66 5.32 2.60
CA PHE A 123 -0.57 4.87 3.48
C PHE A 123 -1.11 3.83 4.45
N LEU A 124 -0.55 2.62 4.41
CA LEU A 124 -0.83 1.54 5.35
C LEU A 124 0.32 1.50 6.37
N ASP A 125 0.18 2.25 7.45
CA ASP A 125 1.24 2.48 8.43
C ASP A 125 1.22 1.49 9.61
N THR A 126 0.49 0.41 9.48
CA THR A 126 0.38 -0.67 10.46
C THR A 126 0.88 -2.02 9.91
N VAL A 127 1.00 -3.02 10.79
CA VAL A 127 1.45 -4.39 10.46
C VAL A 127 0.30 -5.39 10.42
N TYR A 128 -0.87 -4.94 10.02
CA TYR A 128 -2.03 -5.81 9.89
C TYR A 128 -2.10 -6.45 8.50
N ASP A 129 -2.91 -7.48 8.39
CA ASP A 129 -3.34 -8.04 7.12
C ASP A 129 -4.57 -7.26 6.67
N PHE A 130 -4.59 -6.85 5.41
CA PHE A 130 -5.64 -6.04 4.84
C PHE A 130 -6.32 -6.73 3.67
N ARG A 131 -7.64 -6.59 3.58
CA ARG A 131 -8.32 -6.69 2.31
C ARG A 131 -8.41 -5.29 1.70
N VAL A 132 -7.95 -5.15 0.49
CA VAL A 132 -8.05 -3.92 -0.29
C VAL A 132 -9.03 -4.17 -1.44
N LYS A 133 -10.11 -3.41 -1.50
CA LYS A 133 -11.07 -3.41 -2.60
C LYS A 133 -10.97 -2.10 -3.36
N ILE A 134 -10.83 -2.18 -4.69
CA ILE A 134 -10.83 -1.03 -5.59
C ILE A 134 -11.77 -1.34 -6.74
N GLY A 135 -12.89 -0.61 -6.84
CA GLY A 135 -13.97 -0.99 -7.72
C GLY A 135 -14.51 -2.38 -7.39
N GLU A 136 -14.46 -3.30 -8.34
CA GLU A 136 -14.86 -4.70 -8.12
C GLU A 136 -13.68 -5.64 -7.84
N GLN A 137 -12.45 -5.16 -7.93
CA GLN A 137 -11.25 -5.96 -7.71
C GLN A 137 -10.85 -5.96 -6.24
N ASN A 138 -10.36 -7.11 -5.77
CA ASN A 138 -9.96 -7.30 -4.38
C ASN A 138 -8.59 -7.98 -4.28
N TRP A 139 -7.81 -7.58 -3.29
CA TRP A 139 -6.53 -8.19 -2.93
C TRP A 139 -6.43 -8.38 -1.43
N ILE A 140 -5.64 -9.38 -1.02
CA ILE A 140 -5.14 -9.51 0.34
C ILE A 140 -3.71 -8.95 0.37
N LEU A 141 -3.46 -8.00 1.25
CA LEU A 141 -2.16 -7.41 1.46
C LEU A 141 -1.65 -7.78 2.85
N ILE A 142 -0.54 -8.50 2.89
CA ILE A 142 0.13 -8.93 4.11
C ILE A 142 1.34 -8.03 4.33
N CYS A 143 1.26 -7.18 5.35
CA CYS A 143 2.34 -6.27 5.71
C CYS A 143 3.20 -6.90 6.79
N TYR A 144 4.46 -7.21 6.48
CA TYR A 144 5.43 -7.75 7.41
C TYR A 144 6.37 -6.66 7.92
N ARG A 145 6.61 -6.65 9.23
CA ARG A 145 7.68 -5.87 9.85
C ARG A 145 8.49 -6.78 10.75
N GLU A 146 9.79 -6.80 10.52
CA GLU A 146 10.71 -7.54 11.38
C GLU A 146 10.59 -7.08 12.84
N GLY A 147 10.42 -8.04 13.76
CA GLY A 147 10.34 -7.80 15.21
C GLY A 147 8.97 -7.36 15.76
N LEU A 148 7.93 -7.21 14.93
CA LEU A 148 6.58 -6.86 15.40
C LEU A 148 5.56 -8.00 15.31
N ARG A 149 5.89 -9.07 14.62
CA ARG A 149 5.13 -10.33 14.64
C ARG A 149 5.97 -11.36 15.35
N GLU A 150 5.75 -11.57 16.63
CA GLU A 150 6.11 -12.82 17.27
C GLU A 150 5.01 -13.84 16.95
N PRO A 151 5.40 -15.10 16.64
CA PRO A 151 4.45 -16.19 16.35
C PRO A 151 3.57 -16.54 17.54
#